data_6a003ef9bfb632d5dbb5af87368a10be
#
_entry.id   6a003ef9bfb632d5dbb5af87368a10be
#
_cell.length_a   1.000
_cell.length_b   1.000
_cell.length_c   1.000
_cell.angle_alpha   90.00
_cell.angle_beta   90.00
_cell.angle_gamma   90.00
#
_symmetry.space_group_name_H-M   'P 1'
#
loop_
_entity.id
_entity.type
_entity.pdbx_description
1 polymer ?
#
loop_
_entity_poly.entity_id
_entity_poly.type
_entity_poly.pdbx_seq_one_letter_code
_entity_poly.pdbx_strand_id
1 'polypeptide(L)'
;MINLIEEKKEAIKELCIRFNVRRLEIFGSAAAGSKFDDQKSDIDFLVEFGPLKTGEYADTYFGLLEALENLFNRHIDLVMPRAIKNPYFLKSINQNRKVLYAA
;
A
#
# COMPACT_ATOMS: atom_id res chain seq x y z
N MET A 1 8.24 6.91 -9.23
CA MET A 1 7.25 7.06 -8.15
C MET A 1 6.74 8.48 -8.16
N ILE A 2 5.44 8.69 -7.97
CA ILE A 2 4.82 10.01 -8.06
C ILE A 2 5.17 10.90 -6.86
N ASN A 3 5.14 12.23 -7.07
CA ASN A 3 5.45 13.20 -6.02
C ASN A 3 4.54 13.10 -4.81
N LEU A 4 3.27 12.79 -5.02
CA LEU A 4 2.31 12.64 -3.94
C LEU A 4 2.78 11.65 -2.88
N ILE A 5 3.38 10.52 -3.32
CA ILE A 5 3.94 9.52 -2.42
C ILE A 5 5.18 10.06 -1.71
N GLU A 6 6.07 10.74 -2.45
CA GLU A 6 7.29 11.31 -1.87
C GLU A 6 6.97 12.32 -0.77
N GLU A 7 5.97 13.17 -0.98
CA GLU A 7 5.54 14.17 0.00
C GLU A 7 4.96 13.56 1.27
N LYS A 8 4.40 12.35 1.18
CA LYS A 8 3.73 11.69 2.30
C LYS A 8 4.57 10.59 2.96
N LYS A 9 5.85 10.47 2.60
CA LYS A 9 6.71 9.38 3.11
C LYS A 9 6.74 9.28 4.63
N GLU A 10 6.90 10.37 5.32
CA GLU A 10 6.96 10.36 6.79
C GLU A 10 5.62 9.94 7.40
N ALA A 11 4.52 10.43 6.86
CA ALA A 11 3.19 10.04 7.32
C ALA A 11 2.93 8.56 7.07
N ILE A 12 3.35 8.04 5.91
CA ILE A 12 3.24 6.61 5.59
C ILE A 12 4.03 5.78 6.59
N LYS A 13 5.26 6.18 6.91
CA LYS A 13 6.10 5.49 7.89
C LYS A 13 5.43 5.44 9.26
N GLU A 14 4.87 6.54 9.72
CA GLU A 14 4.15 6.59 10.99
C GLU A 14 2.96 5.63 11.02
N LEU A 15 2.20 5.57 9.93
CA LEU A 15 1.09 4.62 9.82
C LEU A 15 1.57 3.19 9.83
N CYS A 16 2.68 2.89 9.17
CA CYS A 16 3.25 1.54 9.17
C CYS A 16 3.65 1.10 10.58
N ILE A 17 4.26 1.99 11.35
CA ILE A 17 4.63 1.71 12.73
C ILE A 17 3.38 1.50 13.58
N ARG A 18 2.39 2.36 13.43
CA ARG A 18 1.14 2.34 14.20
C ARG A 18 0.34 1.05 13.98
N PHE A 19 0.30 0.56 12.75
CA PHE A 19 -0.49 -0.61 12.38
C PHE A 19 0.32 -1.89 12.26
N ASN A 20 1.53 -1.91 12.82
CA ASN A 20 2.39 -3.08 12.85
C ASN A 20 2.66 -3.65 11.45
N VAL A 21 2.90 -2.78 10.50
CA VAL A 21 3.28 -3.17 9.14
C VAL A 21 4.75 -3.60 9.14
N ARG A 22 5.01 -4.76 8.56
CA ARG A 22 6.37 -5.26 8.35
C ARG A 22 6.96 -4.73 7.06
N ARG A 23 6.15 -4.64 6.01
CA ARG A 23 6.58 -4.18 4.70
C ARG A 23 5.41 -3.56 3.95
N LEU A 24 5.65 -2.40 3.37
CA LEU A 24 4.67 -1.73 2.51
C LEU A 24 5.34 -1.39 1.20
N GLU A 25 4.72 -1.79 0.09
CA GLU A 25 5.17 -1.48 -1.24
C GLU A 25 4.07 -0.80 -2.02
N ILE A 26 4.45 -0.01 -3.01
CA ILE A 26 3.54 0.59 -3.97
C ILE A 26 3.69 -0.12 -5.32
N PHE A 27 2.59 -0.30 -6.05
CA PHE A 27 2.63 -0.88 -7.38
C PHE A 27 1.64 -0.15 -8.29
N GLY A 28 1.53 -0.59 -9.55
CA GLY A 28 0.61 0.01 -10.50
C GLY A 28 1.03 1.39 -10.99
N SER A 29 0.07 2.20 -11.40
CA SER A 29 0.32 3.50 -12.04
C SER A 29 1.05 4.48 -11.13
N ALA A 30 0.77 4.48 -9.84
CA ALA A 30 1.43 5.37 -8.89
C ALA A 30 2.92 5.05 -8.73
N ALA A 31 3.30 3.77 -8.80
CA ALA A 31 4.71 3.35 -8.76
C ALA A 31 5.43 3.71 -10.05
N ALA A 32 4.80 3.47 -11.20
CA ALA A 32 5.36 3.76 -12.51
C ALA A 32 5.47 5.26 -12.80
N GLY A 33 4.54 6.06 -12.24
CA GLY A 33 4.48 7.49 -12.51
C GLY A 33 3.87 7.87 -13.84
N SER A 34 3.60 6.89 -14.71
CA SER A 34 2.96 7.11 -16.01
C SER A 34 1.46 6.80 -15.92
N LYS A 35 0.67 7.55 -16.66
CA LYS A 35 -0.80 7.38 -16.69
C LYS A 35 -1.49 7.58 -15.34
N PHE A 36 -0.79 8.09 -14.34
CA PHE A 36 -1.39 8.38 -13.04
C PHE A 36 -2.06 9.76 -13.09
N ASP A 37 -3.34 9.80 -12.69
CA ASP A 37 -4.10 11.04 -12.57
C ASP A 37 -4.19 11.37 -11.08
N ASP A 38 -3.56 12.46 -10.66
CA ASP A 38 -3.50 12.88 -9.25
C ASP A 38 -4.88 13.08 -8.61
N GLN A 39 -5.92 13.25 -9.43
CA GLN A 39 -7.26 13.50 -8.92
C GLN A 39 -8.18 12.28 -9.00
N LYS A 40 -7.91 11.34 -9.90
CA LYS A 40 -8.83 10.24 -10.23
C LYS A 40 -8.27 8.85 -10.04
N SER A 41 -6.97 8.67 -10.18
CA SER A 41 -6.37 7.33 -10.08
C SER A 41 -6.34 6.82 -8.66
N ASP A 42 -6.64 5.54 -8.48
CA ASP A 42 -6.46 4.84 -7.21
C ASP A 42 -4.97 4.61 -6.97
N ILE A 43 -4.61 4.46 -5.71
CA ILE A 43 -3.25 4.08 -5.34
C ILE A 43 -3.28 2.63 -4.85
N ASP A 44 -2.37 1.82 -5.39
CA ASP A 44 -2.28 0.40 -5.11
C ASP A 44 -1.09 0.11 -4.19
N PHE A 45 -1.36 -0.49 -3.04
CA PHE A 45 -0.33 -0.88 -2.08
C PHE A 45 -0.33 -2.38 -1.84
N LEU A 46 0.88 -2.93 -1.65
CA LEU A 46 1.07 -4.28 -1.12
C LEU A 46 1.50 -4.15 0.34
N VAL A 47 0.84 -4.87 1.22
CA VAL A 47 1.14 -4.83 2.65
C VAL A 47 1.41 -6.22 3.21
N GLU A 48 2.45 -6.33 4.02
CA GLU A 48 2.71 -7.45 4.90
C GLU A 48 2.72 -6.94 6.32
N PHE A 49 1.94 -7.57 7.19
CA PHE A 49 1.91 -7.21 8.60
C PHE A 49 2.92 -8.05 9.38
N GLY A 50 3.43 -7.48 10.46
CA GLY A 50 4.18 -8.21 11.45
C GLY A 50 3.25 -9.14 12.26
N PRO A 51 3.77 -9.79 13.32
CA PRO A 51 2.93 -10.69 14.11
C PRO A 51 1.70 -9.98 14.69
N LEU A 52 0.54 -10.54 14.44
CA LEU A 52 -0.73 -10.07 14.99
C LEU A 52 -1.42 -11.21 15.72
N LYS A 53 -2.15 -10.87 16.77
CA LYS A 53 -2.93 -11.85 17.51
C LYS A 53 -4.13 -12.30 16.70
N THR A 54 -4.62 -13.50 16.98
CA THR A 54 -5.84 -14.01 16.35
C THR A 54 -6.99 -13.01 16.56
N GLY A 55 -7.65 -12.66 15.47
CA GLY A 55 -8.78 -11.71 15.51
C GLY A 55 -8.37 -10.25 15.30
N GLU A 56 -7.07 -9.92 15.29
CA GLU A 56 -6.61 -8.55 15.07
C GLU A 56 -6.44 -8.17 13.59
N TYR A 57 -6.38 -9.15 12.71
CA TYR A 57 -6.08 -8.88 11.30
C TYR A 57 -7.08 -7.96 10.63
N ALA A 58 -8.37 -8.23 10.81
CA ALA A 58 -9.42 -7.43 10.16
C ALA A 58 -9.37 -5.98 10.63
N ASP A 59 -9.28 -5.77 11.95
CA ASP A 59 -9.25 -4.42 12.51
C ASP A 59 -8.00 -3.67 12.07
N THR A 60 -6.85 -4.33 12.05
CA THR A 60 -5.59 -3.74 11.64
C THR A 60 -5.61 -3.40 10.16
N TYR A 61 -6.08 -4.34 9.32
CA TYR A 61 -6.18 -4.13 7.88
C TYR A 61 -7.09 -2.95 7.54
N PHE A 62 -8.31 -2.95 8.08
CA PHE A 62 -9.27 -1.89 7.78
C PHE A 62 -8.89 -0.56 8.41
N GLY A 63 -8.24 -0.58 9.57
CA GLY A 63 -7.70 0.63 10.18
C GLY A 63 -6.63 1.27 9.32
N LEU A 64 -5.69 0.48 8.80
CA LEU A 64 -4.66 0.98 7.89
C LEU A 64 -5.26 1.49 6.59
N LEU A 65 -6.20 0.74 6.01
CA LEU A 65 -6.88 1.14 4.78
C LEU A 65 -7.56 2.49 4.94
N GLU A 66 -8.33 2.67 6.00
CA GLU A 66 -9.01 3.94 6.28
C GLU A 66 -8.02 5.08 6.46
N ALA A 67 -6.94 4.83 7.21
CA ALA A 67 -5.90 5.84 7.44
C ALA A 67 -5.22 6.27 6.14
N LEU A 68 -4.94 5.32 5.24
CA LEU A 68 -4.35 5.63 3.94
C LEU A 68 -5.35 6.38 3.06
N GLU A 69 -6.61 5.99 3.07
CA GLU A 69 -7.64 6.70 2.32
C GLU A 69 -7.79 8.15 2.78
N ASN A 70 -7.73 8.38 4.08
CA ASN A 70 -7.78 9.72 4.64
C ASN A 70 -6.52 10.53 4.33
N LEU A 71 -5.35 9.88 4.38
CA LEU A 71 -4.08 10.54 4.08
C LEU A 71 -4.01 11.05 2.65
N PHE A 72 -4.49 10.24 1.69
CA PHE A 72 -4.42 10.57 0.28
C PHE A 72 -5.72 11.16 -0.27
N ASN A 73 -6.80 11.12 0.51
CA ASN A 73 -8.12 11.58 0.11
C ASN A 73 -8.58 10.97 -1.21
N ARG A 74 -8.42 9.66 -1.34
CA ARG A 74 -8.83 8.88 -2.52
C ARG A 74 -8.95 7.41 -2.18
N HIS A 75 -9.50 6.65 -3.11
CA HIS A 75 -9.62 5.21 -2.98
C HIS A 75 -8.23 4.55 -2.99
N ILE A 76 -8.04 3.61 -2.07
CA ILE A 76 -6.80 2.85 -1.93
C ILE A 76 -7.10 1.37 -2.12
N ASP A 77 -6.31 0.71 -2.95
CA ASP A 77 -6.31 -0.75 -3.05
C ASP A 77 -5.19 -1.27 -2.18
N LEU A 78 -5.55 -1.94 -1.10
CA LEU A 78 -4.60 -2.49 -0.14
C LEU A 78 -4.63 -4.01 -0.25
N VAL A 79 -3.56 -4.59 -0.80
CA VAL A 79 -3.51 -6.00 -1.16
C VAL A 79 -2.43 -6.70 -0.34
N MET A 80 -2.76 -7.85 0.22
CA MET A 80 -1.76 -8.72 0.86
C MET A 80 -1.22 -9.68 -0.19
N PRO A 81 0.13 -9.80 -0.35
CA PRO A 81 0.71 -10.67 -1.37
C PRO A 81 0.21 -12.12 -1.31
N ARG A 82 -0.07 -12.63 -0.11
CA ARG A 82 -0.58 -14.01 0.08
C ARG A 82 -1.95 -14.24 -0.54
N ALA A 83 -2.72 -13.18 -0.75
CA ALA A 83 -4.04 -13.28 -1.37
C ALA A 83 -3.99 -13.32 -2.88
N ILE A 84 -2.83 -13.03 -3.48
CA ILE A 84 -2.67 -12.99 -4.92
C ILE A 84 -2.34 -14.40 -5.42
N LYS A 85 -3.25 -14.98 -6.18
CA LYS A 85 -3.09 -16.33 -6.73
C LYS A 85 -2.99 -16.34 -8.25
N ASN A 86 -3.37 -15.24 -8.90
CA ASN A 86 -3.30 -15.13 -10.35
C ASN A 86 -1.87 -14.80 -10.78
N PRO A 87 -1.18 -15.69 -11.53
CA PRO A 87 0.21 -15.46 -11.92
C PRO A 87 0.39 -14.26 -12.86
N TYR A 88 -0.61 -13.95 -13.67
CA TYR A 88 -0.55 -12.80 -14.57
C TYR A 88 -0.61 -11.49 -13.78
N PHE A 89 -1.46 -11.45 -12.77
CA PHE A 89 -1.56 -10.30 -11.88
C PHE A 89 -0.25 -10.09 -11.11
N LEU A 90 0.31 -11.15 -10.56
CA LEU A 90 1.58 -11.10 -9.83
C LEU A 90 2.71 -10.60 -10.72
N LYS A 91 2.77 -11.08 -11.97
CA LYS A 91 3.76 -10.61 -12.93
C LYS A 91 3.62 -9.12 -13.21
N SER A 92 2.39 -8.65 -13.36
CA SER A 92 2.09 -7.23 -13.57
C SER A 92 2.56 -6.38 -12.39
N ILE A 93 2.29 -6.82 -11.16
CA ILE A 93 2.73 -6.13 -9.95
C ILE A 93 4.25 -6.03 -9.90
N ASN A 94 4.94 -7.12 -10.20
CA ASN A 94 6.41 -7.20 -10.08
C ASN A 94 7.14 -6.27 -11.04
N GLN A 95 6.50 -5.79 -12.09
CA GLN A 95 7.14 -4.90 -13.06
C GLN A 95 7.50 -3.53 -12.49
N ASN A 96 6.68 -3.01 -11.56
CA ASN A 96 6.82 -1.64 -11.09
C ASN A 96 6.79 -1.48 -9.56
N ARG A 97 6.77 -2.58 -8.83
CA ARG A 97 6.65 -2.50 -7.37
C ARG A 97 7.88 -1.86 -6.74
N LYS A 98 7.65 -1.00 -5.76
CA LYS A 98 8.72 -0.29 -5.04
C LYS A 98 8.43 -0.30 -3.55
N VAL A 99 9.47 -0.52 -2.74
CA VAL A 99 9.35 -0.55 -1.29
C VAL A 99 9.24 0.87 -0.76
N LEU A 100 8.24 1.11 0.09
CA LEU A 100 8.05 2.37 0.80
C LEU A 100 8.49 2.25 2.26
N TYR A 101 8.31 1.08 2.86
CA TYR A 101 8.65 0.82 4.25
C TYR A 101 9.02 -0.65 4.43
N ALA A 102 10.07 -0.89 5.17
CA ALA A 102 10.47 -2.24 5.58
C ALA A 102 11.05 -2.16 6.99
N ALA A 103 10.44 -2.91 7.90
CA ALA A 103 10.90 -2.99 9.28
C ALA A 103 12.06 -3.97 9.43
#